data_0b676ae6f9b833dc0935495456cedeed
#
_entry.id   0b676ae6f9b833dc0935495456cedeed
#
_cell.length_a   1.000
_cell.length_b   1.000
_cell.length_c   1.000
_cell.angle_alpha   90.00
_cell.angle_beta   90.00
_cell.angle_gamma   90.00
#
_symmetry.space_group_name_H-M   'P 1'
#
loop_
_entity.id
_entity.type
_entity.pdbx_description
1 polymer ?
#
loop_
_entity_poly.entity_id
_entity_poly.type
_entity_poly.pdbx_seq_one_letter_code
_entity_poly.pdbx_strand_id
1 'polypeptide(L)'
;MAMKSRRWLISLFALALGACVMPQVALAQKTTITWWHAMSGSNGKIVDAIVKDFNAAHPEFELKALYTGSYEETMTKYIAAYRSRTAPSLVQVYEVGTQQMLSSGAVTPVHEIPGMVGESWDWAQYVIPITNYYSTDGKLWSMPFNSSTAMLYYNKDLFAKAGLDPNKPPKTWAELEAQGKKLLSSGVVPHVLSFGWPDWQLEQSFATHNQLFADNENGRKGLATKVLINGDFGIMVLTTWARLAKERVFIYGGPEYSANAAFQAGQIAMLMQSTSSLAGIQKGSPFKVGTAFLPRFEGYPGGNSVIGGASLWVTKGQSKEQVKAVWAFLKYLGQPEVAVQWHKGTGYFPAVNSAVQTLLGEGWFSKDQNYLTAFLQILSGRRDTNAATGVRMGPFVQIREFERTAIEKVVAGQLSPKAALDEAAGKANRLLADFARLHK
;
A
#
# COMPACT_ATOMS: atom_id res chain seq x y z
N MET A 1 57.75 42.93 -86.70
CA MET A 1 56.37 42.97 -86.14
C MET A 1 56.36 42.25 -84.78
N ALA A 2 56.41 42.98 -83.68
CA ALA A 2 56.65 42.46 -82.37
C ALA A 2 55.36 42.58 -81.56
N MET A 3 54.90 41.49 -80.97
CA MET A 3 53.82 41.50 -80.02
C MET A 3 54.36 41.30 -78.63
N LYS A 4 54.18 42.30 -77.76
CA LYS A 4 54.59 42.28 -76.34
C LYS A 4 53.58 41.47 -75.51
N SER A 5 54.10 40.47 -74.83
CA SER A 5 53.36 39.73 -73.79
C SER A 5 53.32 40.50 -72.45
N ARG A 6 52.15 40.74 -71.89
CA ARG A 6 51.95 41.22 -70.56
C ARG A 6 51.78 40.04 -69.62
N ARG A 7 52.66 39.96 -68.65
CA ARG A 7 52.53 39.04 -67.47
C ARG A 7 51.65 39.68 -66.41
N TRP A 8 50.60 38.99 -66.03
CA TRP A 8 49.79 39.33 -64.87
C TRP A 8 50.26 38.49 -63.63
N LEU A 9 50.67 39.17 -62.57
CA LEU A 9 50.96 38.59 -61.24
C LEU A 9 49.63 38.40 -60.52
N ILE A 10 49.23 37.16 -60.23
CA ILE A 10 48.12 36.83 -59.34
C ILE A 10 48.70 36.57 -57.95
N SER A 11 48.43 37.51 -57.03
CA SER A 11 48.75 37.36 -55.60
C SER A 11 47.69 36.45 -54.95
N LEU A 12 48.08 35.24 -54.53
CA LEU A 12 47.26 34.38 -53.71
C LEU A 12 47.25 34.91 -52.23
N PHE A 13 46.10 35.44 -51.81
CA PHE A 13 45.78 35.67 -50.41
C PHE A 13 45.30 34.33 -49.80
N ALA A 14 46.11 33.65 -48.97
CA ALA A 14 45.73 32.51 -48.17
C ALA A 14 44.94 32.98 -46.93
N LEU A 15 43.60 32.83 -46.96
CA LEU A 15 42.74 32.99 -45.80
C LEU A 15 42.93 31.75 -44.92
N ALA A 16 43.61 31.88 -43.78
CA ALA A 16 43.65 30.88 -42.74
C ALA A 16 42.28 30.93 -41.97
N LEU A 17 41.36 30.01 -42.32
CA LEU A 17 40.18 29.75 -41.47
C LEU A 17 40.63 28.98 -40.22
N GLY A 18 40.75 29.76 -39.12
CA GLY A 18 40.86 29.18 -37.79
C GLY A 18 39.57 28.45 -37.43
N ALA A 19 39.55 27.13 -37.54
CA ALA A 19 38.46 26.28 -37.03
C ALA A 19 38.46 26.41 -35.50
N CYS A 20 37.59 27.26 -34.91
CA CYS A 20 37.24 27.20 -33.52
C CYS A 20 36.56 25.83 -33.26
N VAL A 21 37.31 24.86 -32.75
CA VAL A 21 36.77 23.63 -32.19
C VAL A 21 36.14 24.02 -30.86
N MET A 22 34.82 24.35 -30.89
CA MET A 22 34.05 24.43 -29.64
C MET A 22 34.05 23.03 -29.04
N PRO A 23 34.41 22.87 -27.75
CA PRO A 23 34.23 21.60 -27.10
C PRO A 23 32.75 21.25 -27.14
N GLN A 24 32.37 20.22 -27.90
CA GLN A 24 31.08 19.58 -27.74
C GLN A 24 31.03 19.04 -26.31
N VAL A 25 30.31 19.76 -25.44
CA VAL A 25 29.91 19.22 -24.16
C VAL A 25 29.03 18.03 -24.49
N ALA A 26 29.61 16.85 -24.50
CA ALA A 26 28.85 15.60 -24.60
C ALA A 26 27.88 15.62 -23.41
N LEU A 27 26.60 15.88 -23.67
CA LEU A 27 25.55 15.69 -22.67
C LEU A 27 25.67 14.25 -22.22
N ALA A 28 26.19 14.04 -20.99
CA ALA A 28 26.29 12.71 -20.43
C ALA A 28 24.93 12.05 -20.52
N GLN A 29 24.88 10.87 -21.16
CA GLN A 29 23.64 10.14 -21.35
C GLN A 29 23.06 9.82 -19.98
N LYS A 30 21.83 10.31 -19.70
CA LYS A 30 21.16 10.06 -18.42
C LYS A 30 20.92 8.57 -18.22
N THR A 31 21.17 8.08 -17.02
CA THR A 31 20.78 6.71 -16.67
C THR A 31 19.27 6.65 -16.46
N THR A 32 18.58 5.93 -17.34
CA THR A 32 17.12 5.74 -17.25
C THR A 32 16.78 4.54 -16.37
N ILE A 33 15.87 4.75 -15.42
CA ILE A 33 15.21 3.70 -14.66
C ILE A 33 13.69 3.79 -14.82
N THR A 34 13.01 2.66 -14.73
CA THR A 34 11.56 2.57 -14.89
C THR A 34 10.90 2.09 -13.60
N TRP A 35 9.77 2.67 -13.26
CA TRP A 35 8.97 2.29 -12.10
C TRP A 35 7.52 1.99 -12.52
N TRP A 36 7.06 0.76 -12.30
CA TRP A 36 5.67 0.38 -12.47
C TRP A 36 4.90 0.52 -11.18
N HIS A 37 3.74 1.19 -11.22
CA HIS A 37 2.93 1.47 -10.04
C HIS A 37 1.43 1.37 -10.32
N ALA A 38 0.65 1.23 -9.23
CA ALA A 38 -0.80 1.11 -9.22
C ALA A 38 -1.52 2.36 -8.66
N MET A 39 -0.82 3.49 -8.56
CA MET A 39 -1.40 4.72 -8.02
C MET A 39 -2.20 5.46 -9.09
N SER A 40 -3.50 5.62 -8.88
CA SER A 40 -4.43 6.31 -9.77
C SER A 40 -5.02 7.57 -9.13
N GLY A 41 -5.79 8.32 -9.88
CA GLY A 41 -6.55 9.47 -9.39
C GLY A 41 -5.68 10.54 -8.71
N SER A 42 -6.07 11.00 -7.51
CA SER A 42 -5.31 11.98 -6.74
C SER A 42 -3.93 11.47 -6.32
N ASN A 43 -3.82 10.20 -5.96
CA ASN A 43 -2.56 9.58 -5.55
C ASN A 43 -1.58 9.49 -6.74
N GLY A 44 -2.07 9.19 -7.95
CA GLY A 44 -1.28 9.20 -9.17
C GLY A 44 -0.68 10.58 -9.46
N LYS A 45 -1.46 11.66 -9.30
CA LYS A 45 -0.95 13.03 -9.48
C LYS A 45 0.17 13.38 -8.51
N ILE A 46 0.15 12.84 -7.29
CA ILE A 46 1.24 13.05 -6.31
C ILE A 46 2.47 12.25 -6.75
N VAL A 47 2.31 11.03 -7.27
CA VAL A 47 3.41 10.26 -7.86
C VAL A 47 4.04 11.02 -9.00
N ASP A 48 3.25 11.59 -9.93
CA ASP A 48 3.76 12.39 -11.05
C ASP A 48 4.58 13.60 -10.56
N ALA A 49 4.13 14.28 -9.49
CA ALA A 49 4.86 15.39 -8.88
C ALA A 49 6.19 14.91 -8.27
N ILE A 50 6.19 13.83 -7.49
CA ILE A 50 7.40 13.24 -6.90
C ILE A 50 8.42 12.87 -7.99
N VAL A 51 7.97 12.26 -9.08
CA VAL A 51 8.83 11.87 -10.21
C VAL A 51 9.43 13.10 -10.90
N LYS A 52 8.62 14.12 -11.13
CA LYS A 52 9.07 15.39 -11.71
C LYS A 52 10.13 16.07 -10.85
N ASP A 53 9.88 16.13 -9.54
CA ASP A 53 10.79 16.79 -8.59
C ASP A 53 12.09 16.00 -8.43
N PHE A 54 12.02 14.64 -8.38
CA PHE A 54 13.20 13.78 -8.40
C PHE A 54 14.05 14.01 -9.66
N ASN A 55 13.45 14.02 -10.85
CA ASN A 55 14.16 14.22 -12.11
C ASN A 55 14.78 15.62 -12.22
N ALA A 56 14.19 16.63 -11.57
CA ALA A 56 14.76 17.97 -11.49
C ALA A 56 15.96 18.03 -10.51
N ALA A 57 15.87 17.32 -9.38
CA ALA A 57 16.93 17.28 -8.37
C ALA A 57 18.13 16.40 -8.78
N HIS A 58 17.93 15.45 -9.68
CA HIS A 58 18.92 14.47 -10.13
C HIS A 58 19.06 14.46 -11.65
N PRO A 59 19.66 15.49 -12.25
CA PRO A 59 19.74 15.65 -13.71
C PRO A 59 20.53 14.55 -14.43
N GLU A 60 21.37 13.79 -13.70
CA GLU A 60 22.12 12.62 -14.18
C GLU A 60 21.26 11.36 -14.36
N PHE A 61 20.05 11.34 -13.78
CA PHE A 61 19.10 10.24 -13.87
C PHE A 61 17.82 10.66 -14.60
N GLU A 62 17.12 9.67 -15.14
CA GLU A 62 15.76 9.82 -15.67
C GLU A 62 14.89 8.70 -15.09
N LEU A 63 13.96 9.03 -14.17
CA LEU A 63 12.94 8.13 -13.68
C LEU A 63 11.69 8.24 -14.55
N LYS A 64 11.25 7.10 -15.12
CA LYS A 64 9.99 6.97 -15.86
C LYS A 64 9.02 6.13 -15.04
N ALA A 65 8.01 6.77 -14.42
CA ALA A 65 6.94 6.06 -13.75
C ALA A 65 5.82 5.73 -14.75
N LEU A 66 5.28 4.52 -14.63
CA LEU A 66 4.20 4.03 -15.47
C LEU A 66 3.08 3.46 -14.58
N TYR A 67 1.89 4.05 -14.68
CA TYR A 67 0.69 3.45 -14.11
C TYR A 67 0.32 2.19 -14.91
N THR A 68 0.23 1.04 -14.25
CA THR A 68 0.03 -0.26 -14.90
C THR A 68 -1.32 -0.91 -14.55
N GLY A 69 -2.22 -0.17 -13.90
CA GLY A 69 -3.53 -0.66 -13.49
C GLY A 69 -3.62 -0.89 -11.98
N SER A 70 -4.49 -1.79 -11.56
CA SER A 70 -4.63 -2.19 -10.15
C SER A 70 -3.34 -2.86 -9.62
N TYR A 71 -3.27 -3.10 -8.31
CA TYR A 71 -2.15 -3.87 -7.73
C TYR A 71 -2.04 -5.27 -8.34
N GLU A 72 -3.18 -5.94 -8.56
CA GLU A 72 -3.25 -7.29 -9.14
C GLU A 72 -2.77 -7.28 -10.59
N GLU A 73 -3.23 -6.30 -11.38
CA GLU A 73 -2.79 -6.12 -12.77
C GLU A 73 -1.30 -5.80 -12.84
N THR A 74 -0.80 -4.90 -11.98
CA THR A 74 0.62 -4.53 -11.92
C THR A 74 1.48 -5.75 -11.61
N MET A 75 1.09 -6.57 -10.65
CA MET A 75 1.82 -7.79 -10.28
C MET A 75 1.80 -8.83 -11.39
N THR A 76 0.64 -9.05 -12.04
CA THR A 76 0.49 -9.97 -13.16
C THR A 76 1.38 -9.54 -14.35
N LYS A 77 1.35 -8.26 -14.70
CA LYS A 77 2.20 -7.68 -15.76
C LYS A 77 3.68 -7.81 -15.44
N TYR A 78 4.06 -7.58 -14.16
CA TYR A 78 5.45 -7.72 -13.71
C TYR A 78 5.97 -9.15 -13.87
N ILE A 79 5.19 -10.16 -13.44
CA ILE A 79 5.56 -11.58 -13.58
C ILE A 79 5.80 -11.94 -15.05
N ALA A 80 4.92 -11.51 -15.95
CA ALA A 80 5.07 -11.73 -17.38
C ALA A 80 6.31 -11.02 -17.97
N ALA A 81 6.52 -9.76 -17.60
CA ALA A 81 7.66 -8.95 -18.02
C ALA A 81 9.00 -9.50 -17.51
N TYR A 82 9.03 -10.01 -16.28
CA TYR A 82 10.25 -10.63 -15.75
C TYR A 82 10.65 -11.88 -16.55
N ARG A 83 9.68 -12.73 -16.90
CA ARG A 83 9.91 -13.91 -17.73
C ARG A 83 10.40 -13.57 -19.13
N SER A 84 9.92 -12.46 -19.72
CA SER A 84 10.35 -11.97 -21.05
C SER A 84 11.57 -11.04 -20.99
N ARG A 85 12.17 -10.81 -19.83
CA ARG A 85 13.32 -9.91 -19.62
C ARG A 85 13.06 -8.45 -19.99
N THR A 86 11.81 -8.00 -19.81
CA THR A 86 11.37 -6.62 -20.06
C THR A 86 10.85 -5.94 -18.78
N ALA A 87 11.15 -6.50 -17.62
CA ALA A 87 10.70 -5.99 -16.35
C ALA A 87 11.26 -4.59 -16.05
N PRO A 88 10.50 -3.72 -15.34
CA PRO A 88 10.97 -2.40 -14.92
C PRO A 88 12.10 -2.51 -13.90
N SER A 89 12.80 -1.41 -13.65
CA SER A 89 13.83 -1.34 -12.61
C SER A 89 13.23 -1.46 -11.20
N LEU A 90 12.05 -0.87 -11.02
CA LEU A 90 11.26 -0.88 -9.78
C LEU A 90 9.82 -1.30 -10.07
N VAL A 91 9.24 -2.08 -9.18
CA VAL A 91 7.81 -2.40 -9.21
C VAL A 91 7.20 -2.17 -7.84
N GLN A 92 6.02 -1.56 -7.82
CA GLN A 92 5.17 -1.45 -6.64
C GLN A 92 4.37 -2.73 -6.48
N VAL A 93 4.57 -3.44 -5.37
CA VAL A 93 3.81 -4.65 -5.05
C VAL A 93 3.14 -4.47 -3.69
N TYR A 94 1.82 -4.70 -3.65
CA TYR A 94 1.07 -4.61 -2.41
C TYR A 94 1.38 -5.78 -1.46
N GLU A 95 1.00 -5.64 -0.20
CA GLU A 95 1.49 -6.49 0.89
C GLU A 95 1.28 -7.98 0.64
N VAL A 96 0.17 -8.38 0.03
CA VAL A 96 -0.13 -9.80 -0.26
C VAL A 96 0.83 -10.44 -1.27
N GLY A 97 1.49 -9.63 -2.10
CA GLY A 97 2.52 -10.11 -3.04
C GLY A 97 3.86 -10.42 -2.39
N THR A 98 4.07 -10.05 -1.12
CA THR A 98 5.38 -10.13 -0.44
C THR A 98 6.00 -11.50 -0.50
N GLN A 99 5.28 -12.58 -0.10
CA GLN A 99 5.86 -13.91 -0.11
C GLN A 99 6.19 -14.41 -1.52
N GLN A 100 5.36 -14.07 -2.50
CA GLN A 100 5.62 -14.43 -3.89
C GLN A 100 6.88 -13.73 -4.41
N MET A 101 7.10 -12.45 -4.06
CA MET A 101 8.32 -11.74 -4.41
C MET A 101 9.55 -12.31 -3.72
N LEU A 102 9.48 -12.63 -2.43
CA LEU A 102 10.57 -13.29 -1.67
C LEU A 102 10.99 -14.62 -2.33
N SER A 103 10.02 -15.42 -2.76
CA SER A 103 10.27 -16.75 -3.34
C SER A 103 10.64 -16.71 -4.83
N SER A 104 10.49 -15.56 -5.50
CA SER A 104 10.63 -15.46 -6.96
C SER A 104 12.06 -15.55 -7.49
N GLY A 105 13.05 -15.21 -6.65
CA GLY A 105 14.43 -14.99 -7.10
C GLY A 105 14.62 -13.81 -8.08
N ALA A 106 13.56 -13.03 -8.32
CA ALA A 106 13.50 -11.96 -9.32
C ALA A 106 13.95 -10.59 -8.79
N VAL A 107 14.22 -10.48 -7.49
CA VAL A 107 14.47 -9.19 -6.83
C VAL A 107 15.83 -9.13 -6.18
N THR A 108 16.36 -7.92 -6.10
CA THR A 108 17.50 -7.57 -5.26
C THR A 108 16.97 -7.05 -3.94
N PRO A 109 17.32 -7.68 -2.79
CA PRO A 109 16.89 -7.19 -1.48
C PRO A 109 17.33 -5.75 -1.24
N VAL A 110 16.45 -4.88 -0.78
CA VAL A 110 16.77 -3.46 -0.64
C VAL A 110 17.90 -3.22 0.39
N HIS A 111 18.02 -4.09 1.40
CA HIS A 111 19.09 -3.97 2.40
C HIS A 111 20.51 -4.21 1.84
N GLU A 112 20.64 -4.82 0.66
CA GLU A 112 21.94 -5.07 0.00
C GLU A 112 22.37 -3.88 -0.86
N ILE A 113 21.44 -3.04 -1.31
CA ILE A 113 21.69 -1.99 -2.30
C ILE A 113 22.71 -0.95 -1.83
N PRO A 114 22.69 -0.44 -0.57
CA PRO A 114 23.72 0.50 -0.12
C PRO A 114 25.13 -0.03 -0.32
N GLY A 115 25.37 -1.30 0.07
CA GLY A 115 26.67 -1.95 -0.13
C GLY A 115 27.09 -2.08 -1.61
N MET A 116 26.11 -2.32 -2.51
CA MET A 116 26.39 -2.42 -3.96
C MET A 116 26.87 -1.09 -4.58
N VAL A 117 26.52 0.03 -3.96
CA VAL A 117 26.91 1.40 -4.40
C VAL A 117 27.99 2.01 -3.52
N GLY A 118 28.53 1.26 -2.54
CA GLY A 118 29.60 1.71 -1.65
C GLY A 118 29.13 2.63 -0.53
N GLU A 119 27.85 2.57 -0.15
CA GLU A 119 27.25 3.34 0.93
C GLU A 119 26.87 2.44 2.12
N SER A 120 26.68 3.05 3.29
CA SER A 120 26.00 2.46 4.44
C SER A 120 24.65 3.13 4.63
N TRP A 121 23.70 2.45 5.27
CA TRP A 121 22.36 3.00 5.49
C TRP A 121 21.80 2.58 6.84
N ASP A 122 21.24 3.55 7.57
CA ASP A 122 20.55 3.28 8.84
C ASP A 122 19.09 2.96 8.59
N TRP A 123 18.73 1.68 8.76
CA TRP A 123 17.35 1.21 8.62
C TRP A 123 16.46 1.58 9.82
N ALA A 124 17.03 1.96 10.98
CA ALA A 124 16.28 2.34 12.17
C ALA A 124 15.53 3.69 12.00
N GLN A 125 15.86 4.45 10.96
CA GLN A 125 15.15 5.68 10.63
C GLN A 125 13.71 5.44 10.14
N TYR A 126 13.35 4.22 9.74
CA TYR A 126 12.00 3.87 9.30
C TYR A 126 11.11 3.45 10.45
N VAL A 127 9.80 3.67 10.28
CA VAL A 127 8.78 3.30 11.26
C VAL A 127 8.69 1.77 11.36
N ILE A 128 9.07 1.21 12.50
CA ILE A 128 9.23 -0.24 12.72
C ILE A 128 8.00 -1.08 12.34
N PRO A 129 6.74 -0.75 12.73
CA PRO A 129 5.58 -1.54 12.33
C PRO A 129 5.41 -1.69 10.82
N ILE A 130 5.90 -0.72 10.04
CA ILE A 130 5.83 -0.72 8.59
C ILE A 130 6.92 -1.63 8.01
N THR A 131 8.16 -1.52 8.48
CA THR A 131 9.29 -2.31 7.97
C THR A 131 9.20 -3.78 8.36
N ASN A 132 8.65 -4.10 9.53
CA ASN A 132 8.53 -5.49 10.02
C ASN A 132 7.78 -6.41 9.05
N TYR A 133 6.76 -5.90 8.35
CA TYR A 133 6.01 -6.71 7.40
C TYR A 133 6.88 -7.18 6.23
N TYR A 134 7.74 -6.29 5.72
CA TYR A 134 8.60 -6.51 4.55
C TYR A 134 10.00 -7.04 4.91
N SER A 135 10.23 -7.34 6.20
CA SER A 135 11.51 -7.88 6.67
C SER A 135 11.44 -9.39 6.89
N THR A 136 12.55 -10.05 6.64
CA THR A 136 12.79 -11.46 6.98
C THR A 136 14.15 -11.53 7.70
N ASP A 137 14.20 -12.18 8.86
CA ASP A 137 15.40 -12.28 9.70
C ASP A 137 16.04 -10.93 10.00
N GLY A 138 15.20 -9.91 10.28
CA GLY A 138 15.61 -8.54 10.57
C GLY A 138 16.12 -7.74 9.36
N LYS A 139 16.11 -8.32 8.15
CA LYS A 139 16.61 -7.70 6.92
C LYS A 139 15.44 -7.24 6.04
N LEU A 140 15.44 -5.97 5.63
CA LEU A 140 14.41 -5.38 4.79
C LEU A 140 14.59 -5.80 3.32
N TRP A 141 13.56 -6.34 2.71
CA TRP A 141 13.59 -6.83 1.32
C TRP A 141 13.05 -5.85 0.28
N SER A 142 12.12 -5.01 0.67
CA SER A 142 11.55 -3.98 -0.20
C SER A 142 11.40 -2.66 0.54
N MET A 143 11.46 -1.54 -0.18
CA MET A 143 11.35 -0.22 0.42
C MET A 143 9.88 0.12 0.69
N PRO A 144 9.47 0.38 1.94
CA PRO A 144 8.14 0.87 2.24
C PRO A 144 7.84 2.16 1.45
N PHE A 145 6.65 2.23 0.84
CA PHE A 145 6.24 3.41 0.07
C PHE A 145 4.88 3.92 0.54
N ASN A 146 3.81 3.23 0.22
CA ASN A 146 2.45 3.65 0.52
C ASN A 146 1.79 2.72 1.54
N SER A 147 2.36 2.68 2.72
CA SER A 147 1.85 1.86 3.82
C SER A 147 0.62 2.50 4.47
N SER A 148 -0.37 1.68 4.76
CA SER A 148 -1.64 2.05 5.38
C SER A 148 -2.02 1.05 6.47
N THR A 149 -3.11 1.31 7.17
CA THR A 149 -3.87 0.28 7.91
C THR A 149 -5.36 0.56 7.75
N ALA A 150 -6.20 -0.39 8.13
CA ALA A 150 -7.63 -0.16 8.20
C ALA A 150 -7.99 0.61 9.46
N MET A 151 -8.99 1.48 9.38
CA MET A 151 -9.60 2.17 10.50
C MET A 151 -11.09 2.35 10.27
N LEU A 152 -11.82 2.71 11.32
CA LEU A 152 -13.23 3.04 11.24
C LEU A 152 -13.38 4.53 10.92
N TYR A 153 -14.07 4.84 9.82
CA TYR A 153 -14.59 6.16 9.48
C TYR A 153 -16.05 6.24 9.92
N TYR A 154 -16.50 7.40 10.40
CA TYR A 154 -17.91 7.58 10.74
C TYR A 154 -18.36 9.02 10.50
N ASN A 155 -19.65 9.16 10.21
CA ASN A 155 -20.32 10.44 9.97
C ASN A 155 -20.80 11.02 11.31
N LYS A 156 -20.05 12.01 11.83
CA LYS A 156 -20.36 12.67 13.11
C LYS A 156 -21.73 13.35 13.12
N ASP A 157 -22.17 13.87 11.98
CA ASP A 157 -23.44 14.59 11.89
C ASP A 157 -24.64 13.62 11.96
N LEU A 158 -24.52 12.43 11.36
CA LEU A 158 -25.53 11.36 11.51
C LEU A 158 -25.60 10.84 12.95
N PHE A 159 -24.44 10.70 13.62
CA PHE A 159 -24.40 10.34 15.05
C PHE A 159 -25.18 11.35 15.90
N ALA A 160 -24.88 12.64 15.73
CA ALA A 160 -25.59 13.70 16.45
C ALA A 160 -27.09 13.70 16.14
N LYS A 161 -27.49 13.57 14.88
CA LYS A 161 -28.90 13.49 14.46
C LYS A 161 -29.66 12.30 15.07
N ALA A 162 -28.97 11.18 15.25
CA ALA A 162 -29.52 9.99 15.91
C ALA A 162 -29.50 10.07 17.45
N GLY A 163 -29.03 11.18 18.03
CA GLY A 163 -28.89 11.35 19.48
C GLY A 163 -27.77 10.48 20.08
N LEU A 164 -26.75 10.17 19.29
CA LEU A 164 -25.48 9.58 19.72
C LEU A 164 -24.46 10.69 19.94
N ASP A 165 -23.50 10.47 20.86
CA ASP A 165 -22.37 11.39 21.04
C ASP A 165 -21.40 11.27 19.82
N PRO A 166 -21.24 12.34 19.04
CA PRO A 166 -20.37 12.31 17.85
C PRO A 166 -18.86 12.16 18.17
N ASN A 167 -18.48 12.18 19.44
CA ASN A 167 -17.11 11.98 19.87
C ASN A 167 -16.89 10.63 20.58
N LYS A 168 -17.91 9.76 20.59
CA LYS A 168 -17.87 8.41 21.15
C LYS A 168 -18.17 7.35 20.08
N PRO A 169 -17.28 7.13 19.12
CA PRO A 169 -17.42 6.03 18.16
C PRO A 169 -17.34 4.68 18.87
N PRO A 170 -17.90 3.61 18.27
CA PRO A 170 -17.88 2.28 18.87
C PRO A 170 -16.45 1.73 18.95
N LYS A 171 -16.13 1.09 20.08
CA LYS A 171 -14.85 0.43 20.34
C LYS A 171 -14.93 -1.09 20.22
N THR A 172 -16.13 -1.64 20.37
CA THR A 172 -16.40 -3.07 20.26
C THR A 172 -17.48 -3.34 19.21
N TRP A 173 -17.54 -4.57 18.72
CA TRP A 173 -18.60 -4.99 17.80
C TRP A 173 -19.99 -4.90 18.46
N ALA A 174 -20.08 -5.14 19.77
CA ALA A 174 -21.33 -4.97 20.52
C ALA A 174 -21.77 -3.50 20.57
N GLU A 175 -20.85 -2.56 20.82
CA GLU A 175 -21.13 -1.12 20.77
C GLU A 175 -21.52 -0.68 19.35
N LEU A 176 -20.82 -1.19 18.32
CA LEU A 176 -21.12 -0.89 16.91
C LEU A 176 -22.54 -1.32 16.57
N GLU A 177 -22.93 -2.52 16.97
CA GLU A 177 -24.29 -3.02 16.76
C GLU A 177 -25.34 -2.17 17.47
N ALA A 178 -25.12 -1.85 18.75
CA ALA A 178 -26.05 -1.04 19.55
C ALA A 178 -26.22 0.37 18.95
N GLN A 179 -25.12 1.03 18.60
CA GLN A 179 -25.16 2.36 17.95
C GLN A 179 -25.77 2.25 16.55
N GLY A 180 -25.46 1.18 15.81
CA GLY A 180 -26.01 0.91 14.49
C GLY A 180 -27.54 0.76 14.51
N LYS A 181 -28.08 0.00 15.45
CA LYS A 181 -29.54 -0.14 15.64
C LYS A 181 -30.21 1.21 15.96
N LYS A 182 -29.55 2.05 16.76
CA LYS A 182 -30.04 3.40 17.07
C LYS A 182 -30.03 4.31 15.84
N LEU A 183 -28.97 4.25 15.00
CA LEU A 183 -28.89 4.99 13.73
C LEU A 183 -30.03 4.58 12.78
N LEU A 184 -30.29 3.28 12.63
CA LEU A 184 -31.39 2.78 11.81
C LEU A 184 -32.77 3.19 12.33
N SER A 185 -33.03 3.00 13.63
CA SER A 185 -34.31 3.31 14.24
C SER A 185 -34.65 4.81 14.23
N SER A 186 -33.62 5.67 14.20
CA SER A 186 -33.84 7.12 14.03
C SER A 186 -34.15 7.55 12.61
N GLY A 187 -34.06 6.66 11.62
CA GLY A 187 -34.38 6.93 10.22
C GLY A 187 -33.40 7.87 9.51
N VAL A 188 -32.27 8.23 10.15
CA VAL A 188 -31.30 9.20 9.59
C VAL A 188 -30.43 8.62 8.47
N VAL A 189 -30.35 7.28 8.36
CA VAL A 189 -29.54 6.59 7.36
C VAL A 189 -30.16 5.24 6.97
N PRO A 190 -30.12 4.83 5.69
CA PRO A 190 -30.69 3.55 5.25
C PRO A 190 -29.83 2.34 5.64
N HIS A 191 -28.51 2.51 5.77
CA HIS A 191 -27.56 1.48 6.15
C HIS A 191 -26.49 2.07 7.08
N VAL A 192 -25.88 1.24 7.92
CA VAL A 192 -24.97 1.74 8.95
C VAL A 192 -23.52 1.53 8.60
N LEU A 193 -23.12 0.31 8.28
CA LEU A 193 -21.73 -0.09 8.12
C LEU A 193 -21.49 -0.70 6.74
N SER A 194 -20.38 -0.36 6.13
CA SER A 194 -19.80 -1.11 5.01
C SER A 194 -18.30 -1.25 5.16
N PHE A 195 -17.71 -2.11 4.33
CA PHE A 195 -16.27 -2.34 4.29
C PHE A 195 -15.69 -1.93 2.94
N GLY A 196 -14.51 -1.31 2.97
CA GLY A 196 -13.58 -1.41 1.88
C GLY A 196 -12.64 -2.60 2.13
N TRP A 197 -12.27 -3.31 1.08
CA TRP A 197 -11.39 -4.48 1.15
C TRP A 197 -11.89 -5.53 2.16
N PRO A 198 -13.07 -6.15 1.95
CA PRO A 198 -13.70 -7.01 2.95
C PRO A 198 -12.85 -8.24 3.32
N ASP A 199 -12.08 -8.79 2.39
CA ASP A 199 -11.06 -9.81 2.60
C ASP A 199 -9.98 -9.34 3.58
N TRP A 200 -9.45 -8.13 3.38
CA TRP A 200 -8.48 -7.54 4.31
C TRP A 200 -9.09 -7.22 5.69
N GLN A 201 -10.39 -6.87 5.78
CA GLN A 201 -11.06 -6.73 7.07
C GLN A 201 -11.14 -8.05 7.85
N LEU A 202 -11.21 -9.19 7.14
CA LEU A 202 -11.10 -10.51 7.77
C LEU A 202 -9.70 -10.71 8.37
N GLU A 203 -8.63 -10.41 7.61
CA GLU A 203 -7.25 -10.46 8.11
C GLU A 203 -7.05 -9.51 9.31
N GLN A 204 -7.58 -8.27 9.25
CA GLN A 204 -7.56 -7.31 10.36
C GLN A 204 -8.23 -7.89 11.60
N SER A 205 -9.36 -8.59 11.43
CA SER A 205 -10.06 -9.22 12.56
C SER A 205 -9.17 -10.25 13.25
N PHE A 206 -8.47 -11.11 12.49
CA PHE A 206 -7.54 -12.08 13.06
C PHE A 206 -6.37 -11.40 13.79
N ALA A 207 -5.72 -10.47 13.13
CA ALA A 207 -4.51 -9.83 13.65
C ALA A 207 -4.81 -8.97 14.90
N THR A 208 -5.89 -8.16 14.89
CA THR A 208 -6.27 -7.33 16.05
C THR A 208 -6.69 -8.15 17.28
N HIS A 209 -7.03 -9.43 17.10
CA HIS A 209 -7.37 -10.36 18.19
C HIS A 209 -6.27 -11.40 18.43
N ASN A 210 -5.06 -11.19 17.89
CA ASN A 210 -3.91 -12.07 18.06
C ASN A 210 -4.20 -13.53 17.66
N GLN A 211 -4.97 -13.73 16.59
CA GLN A 211 -5.29 -15.03 16.02
C GLN A 211 -4.43 -15.31 14.78
N LEU A 212 -3.95 -16.52 14.64
CA LEU A 212 -3.22 -16.94 13.45
C LEU A 212 -4.19 -17.15 12.28
N PHE A 213 -3.86 -16.58 11.15
CA PHE A 213 -4.62 -16.67 9.90
C PHE A 213 -4.18 -17.87 9.04
N ALA A 214 -2.90 -18.27 9.16
CA ALA A 214 -2.30 -19.41 8.49
C ALA A 214 -1.34 -20.16 9.42
N ASP A 215 -0.99 -21.38 9.06
CA ASP A 215 0.02 -22.18 9.74
C ASP A 215 1.44 -21.58 9.62
N ASN A 216 2.42 -22.27 10.19
CA ASN A 216 3.82 -21.81 10.25
C ASN A 216 3.93 -20.35 10.76
N GLU A 217 3.10 -20.05 11.81
CA GLU A 217 3.03 -18.71 12.40
C GLU A 217 2.77 -17.61 11.37
N ASN A 218 1.69 -17.74 10.62
CA ASN A 218 1.32 -16.84 9.54
C ASN A 218 2.35 -16.81 8.39
N GLY A 219 2.97 -17.96 8.09
CA GLY A 219 3.99 -18.07 7.04
C GLY A 219 5.31 -17.36 7.37
N ARG A 220 5.56 -17.02 8.65
CA ARG A 220 6.77 -16.31 9.07
C ARG A 220 7.87 -17.21 9.61
N LYS A 221 7.54 -18.45 9.99
CA LYS A 221 8.48 -19.52 10.36
C LYS A 221 8.58 -20.62 9.31
N GLY A 222 8.30 -20.33 8.07
CA GLY A 222 8.28 -21.23 6.93
C GLY A 222 7.11 -20.93 6.02
N LEU A 223 7.09 -21.48 4.82
CA LEU A 223 5.98 -21.26 3.88
C LEU A 223 4.67 -21.78 4.47
N ALA A 224 3.63 -20.95 4.43
CA ALA A 224 2.30 -21.38 4.82
C ALA A 224 1.82 -22.49 3.88
N THR A 225 1.21 -23.53 4.45
CA THR A 225 0.65 -24.68 3.72
C THR A 225 -0.86 -24.79 3.86
N LYS A 226 -1.43 -24.11 4.85
CA LYS A 226 -2.87 -24.04 5.06
C LYS A 226 -3.29 -22.74 5.74
N VAL A 227 -4.49 -22.28 5.43
CA VAL A 227 -5.17 -21.20 6.17
C VAL A 227 -5.93 -21.76 7.36
N LEU A 228 -6.14 -20.93 8.39
CA LEU A 228 -6.85 -21.25 9.64
C LEU A 228 -8.18 -20.49 9.75
N ILE A 229 -8.64 -19.88 8.64
CA ILE A 229 -9.82 -19.01 8.61
C ILE A 229 -11.13 -19.74 8.95
N ASN A 230 -11.20 -21.03 8.76
CA ASN A 230 -12.38 -21.86 9.02
C ASN A 230 -12.41 -22.46 10.45
N GLY A 231 -11.53 -22.00 11.33
CA GLY A 231 -11.59 -22.26 12.78
C GLY A 231 -12.67 -21.42 13.48
N ASP A 232 -12.86 -21.69 14.78
CA ASP A 232 -13.93 -21.06 15.57
C ASP A 232 -13.94 -19.54 15.51
N PHE A 233 -12.76 -18.89 15.52
CA PHE A 233 -12.67 -17.44 15.44
C PHE A 233 -13.19 -16.91 14.09
N GLY A 234 -12.75 -17.46 12.96
CA GLY A 234 -13.24 -17.02 11.65
C GLY A 234 -14.73 -17.27 11.45
N ILE A 235 -15.23 -18.41 11.93
CA ILE A 235 -16.67 -18.74 11.92
C ILE A 235 -17.44 -17.69 12.74
N MET A 236 -16.96 -17.35 13.94
CA MET A 236 -17.56 -16.32 14.81
C MET A 236 -17.58 -14.94 14.11
N VAL A 237 -16.49 -14.54 13.48
CA VAL A 237 -16.41 -13.27 12.73
C VAL A 237 -17.47 -13.20 11.63
N LEU A 238 -17.51 -14.22 10.76
CA LEU A 238 -18.47 -14.22 9.64
C LEU A 238 -19.92 -14.42 10.13
N THR A 239 -20.14 -15.15 11.23
CA THR A 239 -21.47 -15.24 11.86
C THR A 239 -21.95 -13.87 12.33
N THR A 240 -21.07 -13.09 12.93
CA THR A 240 -21.40 -11.71 13.34
C THR A 240 -21.73 -10.85 12.12
N TRP A 241 -20.92 -10.88 11.07
CA TRP A 241 -21.17 -10.08 9.87
C TRP A 241 -22.47 -10.49 9.15
N ALA A 242 -22.75 -11.79 9.07
CA ALA A 242 -24.02 -12.29 8.52
C ALA A 242 -25.23 -11.80 9.31
N ARG A 243 -25.15 -11.84 10.64
CA ARG A 243 -26.23 -11.35 11.53
C ARG A 243 -26.43 -9.85 11.36
N LEU A 244 -25.36 -9.05 11.37
CA LEU A 244 -25.44 -7.62 11.14
C LEU A 244 -26.01 -7.27 9.74
N ALA A 245 -25.72 -8.08 8.73
CA ALA A 245 -26.30 -7.91 7.41
C ALA A 245 -27.81 -8.20 7.40
N LYS A 246 -28.24 -9.30 8.03
CA LYS A 246 -29.66 -9.62 8.20
C LYS A 246 -30.43 -8.52 8.96
N GLU A 247 -29.77 -7.88 9.92
CA GLU A 247 -30.31 -6.76 10.71
C GLU A 247 -30.17 -5.40 10.00
N ARG A 248 -29.66 -5.36 8.75
CA ARG A 248 -29.42 -4.15 7.94
C ARG A 248 -28.40 -3.19 8.56
N VAL A 249 -27.68 -3.60 9.57
CA VAL A 249 -26.57 -2.83 10.16
C VAL A 249 -25.36 -2.86 9.21
N PHE A 250 -25.06 -4.00 8.60
CA PHE A 250 -24.00 -4.14 7.62
C PHE A 250 -24.56 -4.32 6.21
N ILE A 251 -23.92 -3.67 5.23
CA ILE A 251 -24.18 -3.87 3.80
C ILE A 251 -22.85 -4.16 3.08
N TYR A 252 -22.83 -5.17 2.23
CA TYR A 252 -21.69 -5.39 1.35
C TYR A 252 -21.70 -4.33 0.23
N GLY A 253 -20.66 -3.48 0.25
CA GLY A 253 -20.54 -2.33 -0.67
C GLY A 253 -19.67 -2.62 -1.90
N GLY A 254 -19.26 -3.88 -2.12
CA GLY A 254 -18.34 -4.27 -3.19
C GLY A 254 -16.88 -4.35 -2.74
N PRO A 255 -15.97 -4.71 -3.66
CA PRO A 255 -14.54 -4.83 -3.37
C PRO A 255 -13.86 -3.47 -3.22
N GLU A 256 -12.66 -3.47 -2.67
CA GLU A 256 -11.71 -2.34 -2.63
C GLU A 256 -12.32 -1.04 -2.09
N TYR A 257 -12.43 -0.02 -2.93
CA TYR A 257 -12.91 1.33 -2.59
C TYR A 257 -14.39 1.56 -2.95
N SER A 258 -15.11 0.52 -3.39
CA SER A 258 -16.48 0.63 -3.91
C SER A 258 -17.45 1.27 -2.94
N ALA A 259 -17.31 1.05 -1.62
CA ALA A 259 -18.17 1.63 -0.59
C ALA A 259 -17.91 3.12 -0.30
N ASN A 260 -16.81 3.71 -0.79
CA ASN A 260 -16.43 5.09 -0.47
C ASN A 260 -17.48 6.11 -0.92
N ALA A 261 -18.01 5.95 -2.13
CA ALA A 261 -19.02 6.87 -2.67
C ALA A 261 -20.32 6.88 -1.83
N ALA A 262 -20.78 5.72 -1.37
CA ALA A 262 -21.96 5.61 -0.51
C ALA A 262 -21.72 6.29 0.86
N PHE A 263 -20.52 6.17 1.43
CA PHE A 263 -20.17 6.88 2.65
C PHE A 263 -20.14 8.41 2.43
N GLN A 264 -19.45 8.88 1.38
CA GLN A 264 -19.38 10.30 1.05
C GLN A 264 -20.75 10.93 0.76
N ALA A 265 -21.68 10.16 0.20
CA ALA A 265 -23.06 10.57 -0.01
C ALA A 265 -23.93 10.52 1.28
N GLY A 266 -23.37 10.06 2.41
CA GLY A 266 -24.13 9.90 3.66
C GLY A 266 -25.15 8.76 3.65
N GLN A 267 -25.04 7.82 2.71
CA GLN A 267 -25.93 6.65 2.61
C GLN A 267 -25.56 5.54 3.59
N ILE A 268 -24.32 5.56 4.11
CA ILE A 268 -23.87 4.73 5.23
C ILE A 268 -23.24 5.61 6.30
N ALA A 269 -23.44 5.25 7.57
CA ALA A 269 -22.97 6.05 8.70
C ALA A 269 -21.52 5.74 9.10
N MET A 270 -21.06 4.51 8.84
CA MET A 270 -19.73 4.01 9.21
C MET A 270 -19.11 3.24 8.04
N LEU A 271 -17.79 3.36 7.89
CA LEU A 271 -17.03 2.67 6.85
C LEU A 271 -15.71 2.17 7.46
N MET A 272 -15.44 0.87 7.41
CA MET A 272 -14.12 0.34 7.70
C MET A 272 -13.30 0.35 6.41
N GLN A 273 -12.25 1.16 6.37
CA GLN A 273 -11.48 1.39 5.13
C GLN A 273 -10.02 1.75 5.43
N SER A 274 -9.18 1.62 4.42
CA SER A 274 -7.78 2.03 4.45
C SER A 274 -7.60 3.52 4.77
N THR A 275 -6.55 3.85 5.52
CA THR A 275 -6.12 5.23 5.75
C THR A 275 -5.84 5.99 4.46
N SER A 276 -5.48 5.30 3.37
CA SER A 276 -5.25 5.89 2.05
C SER A 276 -6.47 6.61 1.46
N SER A 277 -7.65 6.36 2.00
CA SER A 277 -8.88 7.03 1.60
C SER A 277 -9.16 8.33 2.35
N LEU A 278 -8.40 8.64 3.43
CA LEU A 278 -8.73 9.71 4.37
C LEU A 278 -8.87 11.08 3.69
N ALA A 279 -7.84 11.50 2.97
CA ALA A 279 -7.86 12.80 2.30
C ALA A 279 -9.01 12.91 1.28
N GLY A 280 -9.24 11.83 0.52
CA GLY A 280 -10.33 11.77 -0.46
C GLY A 280 -11.71 11.75 0.19
N ILE A 281 -11.89 10.97 1.26
CA ILE A 281 -13.15 10.91 2.02
C ILE A 281 -13.47 12.26 2.64
N GLN A 282 -12.52 12.91 3.32
CA GLN A 282 -12.76 14.22 3.92
C GLN A 282 -13.12 15.28 2.88
N LYS A 283 -12.39 15.31 1.75
CA LYS A 283 -12.67 16.27 0.67
C LYS A 283 -14.01 16.04 -0.02
N GLY A 284 -14.43 14.78 -0.15
CA GLY A 284 -15.67 14.40 -0.86
C GLY A 284 -16.91 14.33 0.02
N SER A 285 -16.78 14.46 1.35
CA SER A 285 -17.90 14.36 2.29
C SER A 285 -18.43 15.75 2.67
N PRO A 286 -19.75 16.03 2.52
CA PRO A 286 -20.37 17.30 2.92
C PRO A 286 -20.66 17.39 4.43
N PHE A 287 -20.13 16.47 5.24
CA PHE A 287 -20.36 16.35 6.68
C PHE A 287 -19.03 16.18 7.44
N LYS A 288 -19.08 16.28 8.76
CA LYS A 288 -17.92 16.08 9.61
C LYS A 288 -17.55 14.59 9.70
N VAL A 289 -16.40 14.23 9.15
CA VAL A 289 -15.84 12.88 9.23
C VAL A 289 -15.11 12.72 10.56
N GLY A 290 -15.38 11.62 11.26
CA GLY A 290 -14.60 11.13 12.38
C GLY A 290 -13.90 9.83 12.02
N THR A 291 -12.80 9.54 12.72
CA THR A 291 -12.08 8.25 12.63
C THR A 291 -11.94 7.62 14.00
N ALA A 292 -11.87 6.30 14.04
CA ALA A 292 -11.67 5.52 15.26
C ALA A 292 -10.87 4.25 14.96
N PHE A 293 -10.40 3.60 16.01
CA PHE A 293 -9.82 2.27 15.91
C PHE A 293 -10.86 1.28 15.41
N LEU A 294 -10.38 0.20 14.81
CA LEU A 294 -11.23 -0.93 14.44
C LEU A 294 -11.93 -1.50 15.68
N PRO A 295 -13.23 -1.79 15.61
CA PRO A 295 -13.97 -2.38 16.71
C PRO A 295 -13.45 -3.78 17.04
N ARG A 296 -13.44 -4.14 18.32
CA ARG A 296 -12.91 -5.41 18.79
C ARG A 296 -14.01 -6.33 19.29
N PHE A 297 -13.79 -7.64 19.12
CA PHE A 297 -14.57 -8.66 19.83
C PHE A 297 -14.04 -8.75 21.27
N GLU A 298 -14.95 -8.78 22.23
CA GLU A 298 -14.59 -8.96 23.63
C GLU A 298 -14.17 -10.41 23.92
N GLY A 299 -13.39 -10.60 24.99
CA GLY A 299 -12.92 -11.93 25.42
C GLY A 299 -11.70 -12.48 24.66
N TYR A 300 -11.17 -11.74 23.66
CA TYR A 300 -9.97 -12.12 22.93
C TYR A 300 -8.75 -11.31 23.32
N PRO A 301 -7.53 -11.89 23.25
CA PRO A 301 -6.30 -11.15 23.50
C PRO A 301 -6.17 -9.97 22.52
N GLY A 302 -5.51 -8.89 22.98
CA GLY A 302 -5.16 -7.81 22.08
C GLY A 302 -4.05 -8.23 21.11
N GLY A 303 -4.23 -7.89 19.86
CA GLY A 303 -3.23 -7.99 18.79
C GLY A 303 -2.86 -6.59 18.27
N ASN A 304 -2.65 -6.49 16.97
CA ASN A 304 -2.41 -5.22 16.28
C ASN A 304 -3.18 -5.18 14.95
N SER A 305 -3.48 -3.99 14.47
CA SER A 305 -3.87 -3.83 13.08
C SER A 305 -2.66 -4.12 12.19
N VAL A 306 -2.89 -4.78 11.07
CA VAL A 306 -1.82 -5.06 10.10
C VAL A 306 -1.73 -3.98 9.06
N ILE A 307 -0.52 -3.78 8.54
CA ILE A 307 -0.34 -2.87 7.42
C ILE A 307 -1.01 -3.41 6.17
N GLY A 308 -1.40 -2.49 5.32
CA GLY A 308 -1.75 -2.70 3.92
C GLY A 308 -0.97 -1.73 3.06
N GLY A 309 -1.38 -1.64 1.79
CA GLY A 309 -0.68 -0.82 0.81
C GLY A 309 0.47 -1.56 0.18
N ALA A 310 1.57 -0.88 -0.17
CA ALA A 310 2.60 -1.47 -0.97
C ALA A 310 4.02 -0.99 -0.63
N SER A 311 4.99 -1.78 -1.10
CA SER A 311 6.41 -1.46 -1.07
C SER A 311 7.00 -1.51 -2.48
N LEU A 312 8.18 -0.92 -2.66
CA LEU A 312 8.93 -0.92 -3.90
C LEU A 312 9.96 -2.04 -3.90
N TRP A 313 9.89 -2.87 -4.91
CA TRP A 313 10.78 -4.00 -5.13
C TRP A 313 11.74 -3.70 -6.28
N VAL A 314 13.02 -3.93 -6.04
CA VAL A 314 14.07 -3.70 -7.04
C VAL A 314 14.26 -4.96 -7.86
N THR A 315 14.06 -4.87 -9.18
CA THR A 315 14.26 -6.00 -10.08
C THR A 315 15.73 -6.37 -10.16
N LYS A 316 16.04 -7.65 -10.07
CA LYS A 316 17.41 -8.19 -10.16
C LYS A 316 17.99 -8.00 -11.57
N GLY A 317 19.31 -7.83 -11.64
CA GLY A 317 20.04 -7.76 -12.91
C GLY A 317 20.17 -6.34 -13.49
N GLN A 318 19.92 -5.31 -12.69
CA GLN A 318 20.19 -3.91 -13.08
C GLN A 318 21.69 -3.66 -13.25
N SER A 319 22.09 -2.77 -14.16
CA SER A 319 23.46 -2.29 -14.27
C SER A 319 23.87 -1.52 -13.01
N LYS A 320 25.17 -1.34 -12.79
CA LYS A 320 25.68 -0.58 -11.64
C LYS A 320 25.13 0.85 -11.61
N GLU A 321 25.01 1.48 -12.76
CA GLU A 321 24.47 2.84 -12.91
C GLU A 321 22.97 2.86 -12.60
N GLN A 322 22.23 1.86 -13.06
CA GLN A 322 20.80 1.73 -12.73
C GLN A 322 20.58 1.48 -11.22
N VAL A 323 21.40 0.66 -10.58
CA VAL A 323 21.37 0.45 -9.12
C VAL A 323 21.60 1.77 -8.37
N LYS A 324 22.56 2.61 -8.82
CA LYS A 324 22.79 3.94 -8.25
C LYS A 324 21.56 4.85 -8.40
N ALA A 325 20.95 4.86 -9.59
CA ALA A 325 19.76 5.66 -9.85
C ALA A 325 18.56 5.20 -9.02
N VAL A 326 18.34 3.87 -8.94
CA VAL A 326 17.32 3.27 -8.07
C VAL A 326 17.54 3.67 -6.62
N TRP A 327 18.77 3.55 -6.13
CA TRP A 327 19.10 3.91 -4.75
C TRP A 327 18.89 5.40 -4.46
N ALA A 328 19.29 6.27 -5.39
CA ALA A 328 19.02 7.71 -5.28
C ALA A 328 17.53 7.99 -5.14
N PHE A 329 16.67 7.33 -5.94
CA PHE A 329 15.23 7.49 -5.86
C PHE A 329 14.66 6.94 -4.54
N LEU A 330 15.10 5.77 -4.07
CA LEU A 330 14.65 5.21 -2.80
C LEU A 330 15.03 6.11 -1.61
N LYS A 331 16.23 6.70 -1.63
CA LYS A 331 16.65 7.71 -0.64
C LYS A 331 15.79 8.97 -0.73
N TYR A 332 15.48 9.43 -1.93
CA TYR A 332 14.63 10.60 -2.16
C TYR A 332 13.23 10.42 -1.55
N LEU A 333 12.61 9.25 -1.73
CA LEU A 333 11.34 8.93 -1.09
C LEU A 333 11.39 8.94 0.45
N GLY A 334 12.56 8.67 1.02
CA GLY A 334 12.82 8.73 2.48
C GLY A 334 13.13 10.13 3.00
N GLN A 335 13.21 11.16 2.16
CA GLN A 335 13.38 12.54 2.63
C GLN A 335 12.14 13.01 3.39
N PRO A 336 12.29 13.70 4.52
CA PRO A 336 11.17 14.13 5.36
C PRO A 336 10.10 14.91 4.58
N GLU A 337 10.51 15.81 3.71
CA GLU A 337 9.64 16.68 2.93
C GLU A 337 8.78 15.88 1.95
N VAL A 338 9.37 14.88 1.29
CA VAL A 338 8.68 13.99 0.34
C VAL A 338 7.68 13.09 1.08
N ALA A 339 8.10 12.51 2.21
CA ALA A 339 7.26 11.67 3.03
C ALA A 339 6.10 12.45 3.68
N VAL A 340 6.33 13.71 4.09
CA VAL A 340 5.29 14.63 4.59
C VAL A 340 4.29 15.00 3.49
N GLN A 341 4.76 15.35 2.30
CA GLN A 341 3.91 15.63 1.14
C GLN A 341 3.02 14.44 0.81
N TRP A 342 3.61 13.24 0.77
CA TRP A 342 2.88 12.00 0.52
C TRP A 342 1.79 11.76 1.57
N HIS A 343 2.13 11.85 2.86
CA HIS A 343 1.19 11.67 3.97
C HIS A 343 0.02 12.65 3.91
N LYS A 344 0.32 13.96 3.81
CA LYS A 344 -0.72 15.02 3.79
C LYS A 344 -1.66 14.90 2.59
N GLY A 345 -1.13 14.50 1.44
CA GLY A 345 -1.91 14.42 0.20
C GLY A 345 -2.75 13.14 0.07
N THR A 346 -2.40 12.08 0.81
CA THR A 346 -3.03 10.76 0.64
C THR A 346 -3.71 10.22 1.90
N GLY A 347 -3.06 10.36 3.06
CA GLY A 347 -3.41 9.66 4.29
C GLY A 347 -2.63 8.36 4.53
N TYR A 348 -1.74 7.95 3.62
CA TYR A 348 -0.77 6.89 3.90
C TYR A 348 0.16 7.28 5.05
N PHE A 349 0.73 6.30 5.74
CA PHE A 349 1.69 6.59 6.81
C PHE A 349 2.95 7.28 6.26
N PRO A 350 3.54 8.23 7.01
CA PRO A 350 4.90 8.65 6.75
C PRO A 350 5.83 7.48 7.11
N ALA A 351 6.63 7.00 6.13
CA ALA A 351 7.44 5.80 6.33
C ALA A 351 8.68 6.03 7.21
N VAL A 352 9.11 7.29 7.40
CA VAL A 352 10.32 7.66 8.13
C VAL A 352 10.02 8.46 9.40
N ASN A 353 10.78 8.21 10.47
CA ASN A 353 10.59 8.85 11.77
C ASN A 353 10.77 10.38 11.73
N SER A 354 11.68 10.87 10.88
CA SER A 354 11.91 12.32 10.69
C SER A 354 10.67 13.04 10.13
N ALA A 355 9.94 12.42 9.21
CA ALA A 355 8.67 12.98 8.71
C ALA A 355 7.58 13.00 9.79
N VAL A 356 7.53 11.98 10.66
CA VAL A 356 6.63 12.00 11.83
C VAL A 356 6.95 13.16 12.75
N GLN A 357 8.23 13.38 13.03
CA GLN A 357 8.68 14.52 13.86
C GLN A 357 8.32 15.87 13.24
N THR A 358 8.51 16.03 11.92
CA THR A 358 8.10 17.23 11.19
C THR A 358 6.59 17.48 11.31
N LEU A 359 5.75 16.45 11.10
CA LEU A 359 4.29 16.56 11.24
C LEU A 359 3.86 16.93 12.66
N LEU A 360 4.53 16.38 13.67
CA LEU A 360 4.29 16.75 15.09
C LEU A 360 4.69 18.20 15.35
N GLY A 361 5.87 18.63 14.88
CA GLY A 361 6.37 20.00 15.04
C GLY A 361 5.49 21.06 14.37
N GLU A 362 4.90 20.75 13.22
CA GLU A 362 3.95 21.62 12.52
C GLU A 362 2.54 21.64 13.15
N GLY A 363 2.29 20.80 14.16
CA GLY A 363 0.98 20.64 14.77
C GLY A 363 -0.06 20.02 13.81
N TRP A 364 0.39 19.25 12.81
CA TRP A 364 -0.50 18.63 11.80
C TRP A 364 -1.59 17.78 12.43
N PHE A 365 -1.21 16.87 13.31
CA PHE A 365 -2.14 15.96 13.99
C PHE A 365 -3.06 16.66 15.00
N SER A 366 -2.68 17.85 15.51
CA SER A 366 -3.55 18.67 16.36
C SER A 366 -4.60 19.41 15.55
N LYS A 367 -4.30 19.75 14.30
CA LYS A 367 -5.25 20.40 13.37
C LYS A 367 -6.29 19.39 12.85
N ASP A 368 -5.88 18.16 12.61
CA ASP A 368 -6.77 17.08 12.17
C ASP A 368 -6.38 15.74 12.82
N GLN A 369 -7.10 15.40 13.89
CA GLN A 369 -6.87 14.17 14.65
C GLN A 369 -7.19 12.89 13.86
N ASN A 370 -7.92 13.01 12.73
CA ASN A 370 -8.24 11.85 11.91
C ASN A 370 -6.98 11.19 11.34
N TYR A 371 -5.95 11.97 11.02
CA TYR A 371 -4.66 11.44 10.55
C TYR A 371 -3.87 10.74 11.66
N LEU A 372 -4.11 11.09 12.94
CA LEU A 372 -3.42 10.49 14.07
C LEU A 372 -4.01 9.13 14.46
N THR A 373 -5.30 8.92 14.24
CA THR A 373 -6.04 7.73 14.69
C THR A 373 -5.37 6.43 14.28
N ALA A 374 -5.11 6.25 12.99
CA ALA A 374 -4.52 5.02 12.49
C ALA A 374 -3.07 4.83 12.93
N PHE A 375 -2.34 5.93 13.09
CA PHE A 375 -0.97 5.90 13.58
C PHE A 375 -0.92 5.44 15.04
N LEU A 376 -1.81 5.97 15.89
CA LEU A 376 -1.95 5.50 17.27
C LEU A 376 -2.39 4.04 17.33
N GLN A 377 -3.31 3.60 16.45
CA GLN A 377 -3.77 2.21 16.41
C GLN A 377 -2.61 1.25 16.18
N ILE A 378 -1.79 1.47 15.14
CA ILE A 378 -0.69 0.57 14.79
C ILE A 378 0.48 0.64 15.81
N LEU A 379 0.67 1.78 16.46
CA LEU A 379 1.71 1.95 17.47
C LEU A 379 1.31 1.37 18.84
N SER A 380 0.04 1.42 19.21
CA SER A 380 -0.47 0.91 20.50
C SER A 380 -0.70 -0.59 20.51
N GLY A 381 -0.76 -1.23 19.35
CA GLY A 381 -0.98 -2.66 19.24
C GLY A 381 0.25 -3.50 19.62
N ARG A 382 0.02 -4.77 19.81
CA ARG A 382 1.02 -5.78 20.15
C ARG A 382 1.99 -5.98 18.99
N ARG A 383 3.28 -6.27 19.26
CA ARG A 383 4.33 -6.43 18.24
C ARG A 383 5.18 -7.68 18.41
N ASP A 384 4.91 -8.45 19.46
CA ASP A 384 5.72 -9.58 19.93
C ASP A 384 5.20 -10.94 19.40
N THR A 385 4.17 -10.94 18.55
CA THR A 385 3.61 -12.16 17.97
C THR A 385 3.49 -12.08 16.45
N ASN A 386 3.65 -13.21 15.80
CA ASN A 386 3.50 -13.31 14.35
C ASN A 386 2.02 -13.11 13.89
N ALA A 387 1.06 -13.42 14.77
CA ALA A 387 -0.35 -13.11 14.52
C ALA A 387 -0.59 -11.60 14.38
N ALA A 388 -0.03 -10.79 15.28
CA ALA A 388 -0.15 -9.33 15.26
C ALA A 388 0.70 -8.64 14.16
N THR A 389 1.70 -9.35 13.59
CA THR A 389 2.53 -8.82 12.49
C THR A 389 1.87 -9.00 11.12
N GLY A 390 0.84 -9.85 11.03
CA GLY A 390 0.12 -10.16 9.79
C GLY A 390 0.67 -11.38 9.05
N VAL A 391 -0.12 -11.88 8.13
CA VAL A 391 0.14 -13.12 7.39
C VAL A 391 0.94 -12.87 6.12
N ARG A 392 1.82 -13.82 5.77
CA ARG A 392 2.51 -13.91 4.49
C ARG A 392 2.27 -15.27 3.87
N MET A 393 1.70 -15.30 2.67
CA MET A 393 1.39 -16.53 1.95
C MET A 393 1.81 -16.41 0.48
N GLY A 394 2.10 -17.51 -0.17
CA GLY A 394 2.55 -17.53 -1.56
C GLY A 394 1.53 -16.91 -2.53
N PRO A 395 0.49 -17.64 -2.96
CA PRO A 395 -0.51 -17.13 -3.91
C PRO A 395 -1.64 -16.37 -3.21
N PHE A 396 -1.30 -15.40 -2.36
CA PHE A 396 -2.25 -14.72 -1.48
C PHE A 396 -3.28 -13.89 -2.25
N VAL A 397 -2.91 -13.34 -3.41
CA VAL A 397 -3.85 -12.63 -4.29
C VAL A 397 -5.08 -13.49 -4.61
N GLN A 398 -4.86 -14.72 -5.08
CA GLN A 398 -5.97 -15.66 -5.38
C GLN A 398 -6.69 -16.13 -4.12
N ILE A 399 -6.00 -16.24 -2.99
CA ILE A 399 -6.61 -16.64 -1.72
C ILE A 399 -7.60 -15.55 -1.26
N ARG A 400 -7.25 -14.27 -1.35
CA ARG A 400 -8.18 -13.17 -1.05
C ARG A 400 -9.47 -13.21 -1.90
N GLU A 401 -9.39 -13.63 -3.15
CA GLU A 401 -10.61 -13.82 -3.97
C GLU A 401 -11.53 -14.91 -3.41
N PHE A 402 -10.96 -16.00 -2.89
CA PHE A 402 -11.77 -17.04 -2.25
C PHE A 402 -12.40 -16.55 -0.94
N GLU A 403 -11.67 -15.76 -0.15
CA GLU A 403 -12.16 -15.15 1.08
C GLU A 403 -13.28 -14.14 0.77
N ARG A 404 -13.09 -13.27 -0.21
CA ARG A 404 -14.10 -12.31 -0.66
C ARG A 404 -15.36 -13.00 -1.13
N THR A 405 -15.23 -14.03 -1.94
CA THR A 405 -16.37 -14.85 -2.39
C THR A 405 -17.10 -15.51 -1.22
N ALA A 406 -16.38 -16.00 -0.22
CA ALA A 406 -16.97 -16.58 0.98
C ALA A 406 -17.75 -15.53 1.77
N ILE A 407 -17.19 -14.34 1.98
CA ILE A 407 -17.85 -13.21 2.66
C ILE A 407 -19.14 -12.83 1.91
N GLU A 408 -19.06 -12.67 0.60
CA GLU A 408 -20.23 -12.33 -0.24
C GLU A 408 -21.37 -13.33 -0.08
N LYS A 409 -21.08 -14.63 -0.22
CA LYS A 409 -22.08 -15.72 -0.07
C LYS A 409 -22.71 -15.74 1.32
N VAL A 410 -21.91 -15.48 2.36
CA VAL A 410 -22.37 -15.45 3.75
C VAL A 410 -23.28 -14.24 4.01
N VAL A 411 -22.84 -13.08 3.60
CA VAL A 411 -23.59 -11.82 3.79
C VAL A 411 -24.91 -11.81 2.98
N ALA A 412 -24.89 -12.44 1.80
CA ALA A 412 -26.09 -12.64 0.98
C ALA A 412 -27.02 -13.78 1.51
N GLY A 413 -26.63 -14.48 2.57
CA GLY A 413 -27.42 -15.58 3.14
C GLY A 413 -27.45 -16.85 2.28
N GLN A 414 -26.51 -16.98 1.32
CA GLN A 414 -26.44 -18.13 0.40
C GLN A 414 -25.77 -19.33 1.02
N LEU A 415 -24.78 -19.11 1.91
CA LEU A 415 -24.07 -20.17 2.63
C LEU A 415 -23.96 -19.83 4.11
N SER A 416 -23.86 -20.88 4.94
CA SER A 416 -23.48 -20.67 6.34
C SER A 416 -22.02 -20.25 6.42
N PRO A 417 -21.62 -19.48 7.46
CA PRO A 417 -20.22 -19.08 7.69
C PRO A 417 -19.24 -20.24 7.61
N LYS A 418 -19.56 -21.34 8.28
CA LYS A 418 -18.72 -22.55 8.28
C LYS A 418 -18.55 -23.13 6.87
N ALA A 419 -19.63 -23.32 6.14
CA ALA A 419 -19.58 -23.92 4.80
C ALA A 419 -18.79 -23.04 3.81
N ALA A 420 -18.98 -21.72 3.87
CA ALA A 420 -18.26 -20.79 3.01
C ALA A 420 -16.75 -20.73 3.32
N LEU A 421 -16.38 -20.72 4.62
CA LEU A 421 -14.99 -20.73 5.03
C LEU A 421 -14.30 -22.08 4.76
N ASP A 422 -15.01 -23.21 4.89
CA ASP A 422 -14.47 -24.54 4.53
C ASP A 422 -14.20 -24.63 3.01
N GLU A 423 -15.10 -24.07 2.17
CA GLU A 423 -14.91 -24.00 0.72
C GLU A 423 -13.68 -23.14 0.37
N ALA A 424 -13.56 -21.94 0.97
CA ALA A 424 -12.44 -21.03 0.75
C ALA A 424 -11.12 -21.65 1.22
N ALA A 425 -11.09 -22.21 2.44
CA ALA A 425 -9.91 -22.85 3.01
C ALA A 425 -9.47 -24.07 2.16
N GLY A 426 -10.39 -24.88 1.68
CA GLY A 426 -10.09 -26.02 0.82
C GLY A 426 -9.41 -25.61 -0.50
N LYS A 427 -9.84 -24.50 -1.11
CA LYS A 427 -9.21 -23.93 -2.31
C LYS A 427 -7.85 -23.32 -1.99
N ALA A 428 -7.75 -22.53 -0.94
CA ALA A 428 -6.52 -21.89 -0.48
C ALA A 428 -5.43 -22.92 -0.15
N ASN A 429 -5.77 -23.97 0.60
CA ASN A 429 -4.81 -24.97 1.04
C ASN A 429 -4.19 -25.75 -0.14
N ARG A 430 -4.95 -26.00 -1.21
CA ARG A 430 -4.40 -26.61 -2.43
C ARG A 430 -3.35 -25.70 -3.07
N LEU A 431 -3.65 -24.41 -3.23
CA LEU A 431 -2.70 -23.46 -3.79
C LEU A 431 -1.44 -23.30 -2.93
N LEU A 432 -1.59 -23.28 -1.60
CA LEU A 432 -0.47 -23.15 -0.66
C LEU A 432 0.43 -24.38 -0.69
N ALA A 433 -0.16 -25.59 -0.74
CA ALA A 433 0.60 -26.84 -0.83
C ALA A 433 1.40 -26.92 -2.15
N ASP A 434 0.78 -26.52 -3.27
CA ASP A 434 1.45 -26.46 -4.57
C ASP A 434 2.59 -25.44 -4.58
N PHE A 435 2.35 -24.24 -4.02
CA PHE A 435 3.37 -23.20 -3.89
C PHE A 435 4.55 -23.68 -3.02
N ALA A 436 4.27 -24.27 -1.87
CA ALA A 436 5.31 -24.78 -0.97
C ALA A 436 6.14 -25.89 -1.61
N ARG A 437 5.52 -26.74 -2.44
CA ARG A 437 6.22 -27.80 -3.20
C ARG A 437 7.19 -27.24 -4.23
N LEU A 438 6.82 -26.12 -4.89
CA LEU A 438 7.63 -25.50 -5.94
C LEU A 438 8.78 -24.63 -5.39
N HIS A 439 8.74 -24.25 -4.12
CA HIS A 439 9.70 -23.31 -3.51
C HIS A 439 10.41 -23.90 -2.27
N LYS A 440 10.49 -25.24 -2.20
CA LYS A 440 11.26 -25.97 -1.18
C LYS A 440 12.77 -25.81 -1.39
#